data_478870f07b7850365bfd204d2c6b68b2
#
_entry.id   478870f07b7850365bfd204d2c6b68b2
#
_cell.length_a   1.000
_cell.length_b   1.000
_cell.length_c   1.000
_cell.angle_alpha   90.00
_cell.angle_beta   90.00
_cell.angle_gamma   90.00
#
_symmetry.space_group_name_H-M   'P 1'
#
loop_
_entity.id
_entity.type
_entity.pdbx_description
1 polymer ?
#
loop_
_entity_poly.entity_id
_entity_poly.type
_entity_poly.pdbx_seq_one_letter_code
_entity_poly.pdbx_strand_id
1 'polypeptide(L)'
;MPKLVLFDIDGTLVLTGGAGLRAMNRAFTDVIGQPTPPKGSTPGDALNGIPVAGRTDWSILQDTLARVGRELDLDLLGRLRERYVVHLRDEILHPGTGFNGTLPGVNVLLDALEPREDVYLGLLTGNFKDGAQVKLERFDLWRYFRCGAFGDDAPDRNALVPVALERAAACGMPSFAAADVIVVGDTPNDVACAQAVGAVPVGVATGGYNADQLRQCGADIVFETLEDAEAFVRLL
;
A
#
# COMPACT_ATOMS: atom_id res chain seq x y z
N MET A 1 -9.21 -21.74 -12.91
CA MET A 1 -8.74 -20.66 -13.82
C MET A 1 -7.61 -19.93 -13.12
N PRO A 2 -6.64 -19.33 -13.85
CA PRO A 2 -5.57 -18.61 -13.17
C PRO A 2 -6.12 -17.43 -12.37
N LYS A 3 -5.56 -17.20 -11.19
CA LYS A 3 -5.94 -16.11 -10.28
C LYS A 3 -4.83 -15.08 -10.17
N LEU A 4 -5.17 -13.79 -10.16
CA LEU A 4 -4.26 -12.70 -9.83
C LEU A 4 -4.59 -12.20 -8.41
N VAL A 5 -3.62 -12.31 -7.51
CA VAL A 5 -3.76 -11.81 -6.13
C VAL A 5 -2.91 -10.56 -5.98
N LEU A 6 -3.57 -9.43 -5.76
CA LEU A 6 -2.98 -8.12 -5.60
C LEU A 6 -2.97 -7.74 -4.12
N PHE A 7 -1.80 -7.57 -3.53
CA PHE A 7 -1.64 -7.23 -2.12
C PHE A 7 -1.35 -5.74 -1.93
N ASP A 8 -2.00 -5.12 -0.96
CA ASP A 8 -1.50 -3.90 -0.34
C ASP A 8 -0.30 -4.21 0.57
N ILE A 9 0.39 -3.18 1.06
CA ILE A 9 1.64 -3.30 1.82
C ILE A 9 1.43 -2.96 3.30
N ASP A 10 1.14 -1.68 3.59
CA ASP A 10 1.11 -1.18 4.97
C ASP A 10 -0.17 -1.62 5.68
N GLY A 11 -0.06 -2.40 6.75
CA GLY A 11 -1.20 -2.96 7.46
C GLY A 11 -1.71 -4.28 6.88
N THR A 12 -1.20 -4.71 5.73
CA THR A 12 -1.54 -5.97 5.06
C THR A 12 -0.37 -6.96 5.05
N LEU A 13 0.78 -6.57 4.52
CA LEU A 13 2.00 -7.40 4.48
C LEU A 13 2.96 -7.06 5.60
N VAL A 14 3.16 -5.77 5.85
CA VAL A 14 4.14 -5.26 6.83
C VAL A 14 3.62 -4.03 7.57
N LEU A 15 4.23 -3.78 8.74
CA LEU A 15 4.28 -2.47 9.36
C LEU A 15 5.73 -2.08 9.58
N THR A 16 6.05 -0.79 9.43
CA THR A 16 7.43 -0.27 9.48
C THR A 16 7.66 0.66 10.68
N GLY A 17 6.84 0.56 11.74
CA GLY A 17 6.96 1.42 12.92
C GLY A 17 6.86 2.92 12.59
N GLY A 18 6.07 3.29 11.56
CA GLY A 18 5.86 4.67 11.14
C GLY A 18 7.00 5.28 10.30
N ALA A 19 7.95 4.46 9.81
CA ALA A 19 9.08 4.95 9.01
C ALA A 19 8.63 5.75 7.76
N GLY A 20 7.57 5.28 7.06
CA GLY A 20 7.03 5.98 5.90
C GLY A 20 6.56 7.40 6.22
N LEU A 21 5.81 7.59 7.29
CA LEU A 21 5.33 8.92 7.70
C LEU A 21 6.49 9.84 8.12
N ARG A 22 7.46 9.33 8.89
CA ARG A 22 8.63 10.11 9.28
C ARG A 22 9.45 10.53 8.06
N ALA A 23 9.68 9.61 7.12
CA ALA A 23 10.38 9.88 5.87
C ALA A 23 9.67 10.94 5.02
N MET A 24 8.35 10.86 4.90
CA MET A 24 7.56 11.82 4.13
C MET A 24 7.57 13.23 4.77
N ASN A 25 7.49 13.32 6.10
CA ASN A 25 7.65 14.58 6.81
C ASN A 25 9.03 15.20 6.59
N ARG A 26 10.10 14.39 6.64
CA ARG A 26 11.47 14.87 6.37
C ARG A 26 11.61 15.33 4.92
N ALA A 27 11.09 14.58 3.97
CA ALA A 27 11.11 14.98 2.55
C ALA A 27 10.36 16.29 2.31
N PHE A 28 9.19 16.45 2.93
CA PHE A 28 8.44 17.70 2.85
C PHE A 28 9.24 18.88 3.42
N THR A 29 9.87 18.70 4.57
CA THR A 29 10.72 19.73 5.19
C THR A 29 11.90 20.12 4.31
N ASP A 30 12.57 19.13 3.68
CA ASP A 30 13.71 19.39 2.80
C ASP A 30 13.33 20.15 1.53
N VAL A 31 12.19 19.87 0.94
CA VAL A 31 11.80 20.42 -0.37
C VAL A 31 10.97 21.70 -0.25
N ILE A 32 10.11 21.78 0.75
CA ILE A 32 9.15 22.88 0.94
C ILE A 32 9.61 23.85 2.03
N GLY A 33 10.37 23.37 2.98
CA GLY A 33 10.70 24.07 4.22
C GLY A 33 9.81 23.61 5.38
N GLN A 34 10.11 24.09 6.58
CA GLN A 34 9.28 23.79 7.74
C GLN A 34 7.91 24.43 7.58
N PRO A 35 6.82 23.66 7.55
CA PRO A 35 5.49 24.24 7.57
C PRO A 35 5.29 24.96 8.91
N THR A 36 4.56 26.08 8.88
CA THR A 36 4.03 26.66 10.12
C THR A 36 3.02 25.66 10.68
N PRO A 37 3.31 25.02 11.82
CA PRO A 37 2.42 23.97 12.31
C PRO A 37 1.05 24.55 12.65
N PRO A 38 -0.05 23.84 12.39
CA PRO A 38 -1.35 24.18 12.92
C PRO A 38 -1.26 24.33 14.44
N LYS A 39 -2.06 25.23 15.00
CA LYS A 39 -2.06 25.51 16.45
C LYS A 39 -2.29 24.20 17.23
N GLY A 40 -1.31 23.74 18.00
CA GLY A 40 -1.38 22.50 18.79
C GLY A 40 -0.71 21.26 18.18
N SER A 41 -0.06 21.37 17.02
CA SER A 41 0.71 20.29 16.41
C SER A 41 2.20 20.39 16.71
N THR A 42 2.90 19.26 16.56
CA THR A 42 4.36 19.19 16.74
C THR A 42 5.04 19.93 15.58
N PRO A 43 6.02 20.82 15.85
CA PRO A 43 6.82 21.43 14.79
C PRO A 43 7.46 20.36 13.88
N GLY A 44 7.36 20.56 12.57
CA GLY A 44 7.93 19.61 11.58
C GLY A 44 7.02 18.45 11.17
N ASP A 45 5.80 18.37 11.70
CA ASP A 45 4.82 17.36 11.29
C ASP A 45 3.85 17.93 10.23
N ALA A 46 4.30 17.95 8.98
CA ALA A 46 3.53 18.44 7.83
C ALA A 46 2.27 17.60 7.56
N LEU A 47 2.32 16.30 7.89
CA LEU A 47 1.22 15.35 7.64
C LEU A 47 0.22 15.27 8.80
N ASN A 48 0.44 15.98 9.91
CA ASN A 48 -0.46 15.92 11.06
C ASN A 48 -1.91 16.22 10.66
N GLY A 49 -2.81 15.26 10.96
CA GLY A 49 -4.24 15.35 10.64
C GLY A 49 -4.55 15.21 9.13
N ILE A 50 -3.60 14.78 8.29
CA ILE A 50 -3.89 14.28 6.94
C ILE A 50 -4.29 12.80 7.06
N PRO A 51 -5.45 12.39 6.56
CA PRO A 51 -5.78 10.96 6.45
C PRO A 51 -4.79 10.28 5.52
N VAL A 52 -4.19 9.17 5.96
CA VAL A 52 -3.17 8.44 5.17
C VAL A 52 -3.59 7.01 4.84
N ALA A 53 -4.43 6.38 5.67
CA ALA A 53 -4.80 4.97 5.52
C ALA A 53 -5.47 4.68 4.17
N GLY A 54 -4.91 3.73 3.43
CA GLY A 54 -5.43 3.29 2.14
C GLY A 54 -5.34 4.32 1.01
N ARG A 55 -4.65 5.43 1.21
CA ARG A 55 -4.48 6.48 0.20
C ARG A 55 -3.16 6.33 -0.56
N THR A 56 -3.07 7.00 -1.71
CA THR A 56 -1.81 7.07 -2.46
C THR A 56 -0.89 8.14 -1.86
N ASP A 57 0.42 7.90 -1.88
CA ASP A 57 1.43 8.87 -1.46
C ASP A 57 1.28 10.18 -2.24
N TRP A 58 0.90 10.10 -3.52
CA TRP A 58 0.58 11.26 -4.35
C TRP A 58 -0.55 12.10 -3.75
N SER A 59 -1.70 11.50 -3.45
CA SER A 59 -2.85 12.24 -2.90
C SER A 59 -2.57 12.80 -1.51
N ILE A 60 -1.77 12.10 -0.69
CA ILE A 60 -1.33 12.58 0.62
C ILE A 60 -0.46 13.84 0.48
N LEU A 61 0.51 13.83 -0.45
CA LEU A 61 1.35 14.99 -0.73
C LEU A 61 0.55 16.15 -1.31
N GLN A 62 -0.43 15.87 -2.17
CA GLN A 62 -1.32 16.88 -2.73
C GLN A 62 -2.09 17.64 -1.64
N ASP A 63 -2.71 16.90 -0.71
CA ASP A 63 -3.43 17.52 0.42
C ASP A 63 -2.49 18.26 1.37
N THR A 64 -1.29 17.70 1.60
CA THR A 64 -0.29 18.34 2.46
C THR A 64 0.17 19.68 1.88
N LEU A 65 0.41 19.74 0.56
CA LEU A 65 0.78 20.97 -0.13
C LEU A 65 -0.34 21.99 -0.17
N ALA A 66 -1.59 21.54 -0.39
CA ALA A 66 -2.75 22.43 -0.39
C ALA A 66 -2.90 23.18 0.94
N ARG A 67 -2.55 22.56 2.07
CA ARG A 67 -2.56 23.23 3.39
C ARG A 67 -1.59 24.40 3.50
N VAL A 68 -0.50 24.38 2.75
CA VAL A 68 0.48 25.47 2.71
C VAL A 68 0.30 26.38 1.49
N GLY A 69 -0.86 26.27 0.81
CA GLY A 69 -1.24 27.11 -0.32
C GLY A 69 -0.40 26.83 -1.58
N ARG A 70 0.10 25.60 -1.76
CA ARG A 70 0.88 25.20 -2.93
C ARG A 70 0.17 24.11 -3.70
N GLU A 71 0.31 24.14 -5.02
CA GLU A 71 -0.13 23.08 -5.91
C GLU A 71 1.00 22.07 -6.14
N LEU A 72 0.64 20.81 -6.34
CA LEU A 72 1.56 19.71 -6.65
C LEU A 72 1.64 19.56 -8.18
N ASP A 73 2.76 19.96 -8.77
CA ASP A 73 3.10 19.62 -10.15
C ASP A 73 4.03 18.39 -10.22
N LEU A 74 4.30 17.90 -11.43
CA LEU A 74 5.10 16.69 -11.63
C LEU A 74 6.58 16.87 -11.23
N ASP A 75 7.16 18.07 -11.36
CA ASP A 75 8.55 18.36 -10.92
C ASP A 75 8.64 18.28 -9.41
N LEU A 76 7.71 18.94 -8.72
CA LEU A 76 7.65 18.95 -7.27
C LEU A 76 7.37 17.53 -6.71
N LEU A 77 6.47 16.78 -7.36
CA LEU A 77 6.20 15.38 -7.01
C LEU A 77 7.48 14.55 -7.13
N GLY A 78 8.22 14.67 -8.23
CA GLY A 78 9.49 13.98 -8.44
C GLY A 78 10.51 14.29 -7.35
N ARG A 79 10.70 15.57 -7.01
CA ARG A 79 11.62 16.01 -5.95
C ARG A 79 11.22 15.47 -4.56
N LEU A 80 9.93 15.53 -4.22
CA LEU A 80 9.42 15.00 -2.95
C LEU A 80 9.62 13.49 -2.86
N ARG A 81 9.32 12.74 -3.95
CA ARG A 81 9.53 11.30 -4.04
C ARG A 81 10.99 10.92 -3.86
N GLU A 82 11.92 11.58 -4.54
CA GLU A 82 13.36 11.33 -4.41
C GLU A 82 13.82 11.51 -2.95
N ARG A 83 13.41 12.61 -2.31
CA ARG A 83 13.78 12.90 -0.92
C ARG A 83 13.12 11.91 0.03
N TYR A 84 11.86 11.54 -0.22
CA TYR A 84 11.16 10.51 0.55
C TYR A 84 11.90 9.17 0.55
N VAL A 85 12.33 8.68 -0.61
CA VAL A 85 13.05 7.40 -0.72
C VAL A 85 14.39 7.45 0.02
N VAL A 86 15.13 8.58 -0.09
CA VAL A 86 16.38 8.78 0.66
C VAL A 86 16.14 8.67 2.17
N HIS A 87 15.11 9.38 2.67
CA HIS A 87 14.79 9.33 4.10
C HIS A 87 14.21 7.98 4.53
N LEU A 88 13.42 7.33 3.69
CA LEU A 88 12.83 6.03 4.03
C LEU A 88 13.91 4.96 4.24
N ARG A 89 14.96 4.96 3.44
CA ARG A 89 16.09 4.04 3.59
C ARG A 89 16.81 4.20 4.94
N ASP A 90 16.82 5.41 5.48
CA ASP A 90 17.35 5.71 6.81
C ASP A 90 16.33 5.35 7.91
N GLU A 91 15.12 5.87 7.81
CA GLU A 91 14.07 5.73 8.83
C GLU A 91 13.64 4.27 9.06
N ILE A 92 13.67 3.42 8.03
CA ILE A 92 13.27 2.02 8.13
C ILE A 92 14.25 1.18 8.98
N LEU A 93 15.47 1.65 9.15
CA LEU A 93 16.49 1.04 10.03
C LEU A 93 16.32 1.44 11.50
N HIS A 94 15.54 2.50 11.76
CA HIS A 94 15.32 3.05 13.09
C HIS A 94 13.86 2.77 13.51
N PRO A 95 13.60 1.69 14.25
CA PRO A 95 12.24 1.38 14.68
C PRO A 95 11.69 2.53 15.53
N GLY A 96 10.54 3.05 15.07
CA GLY A 96 9.76 4.02 15.83
C GLY A 96 8.96 3.35 16.94
N THR A 97 7.92 4.02 17.40
CA THR A 97 6.93 3.43 18.30
C THR A 97 5.92 2.63 17.47
N GLY A 98 5.74 1.35 17.79
CA GLY A 98 4.80 0.48 17.10
C GLY A 98 5.45 -0.75 16.50
N PHE A 99 4.62 -1.60 15.91
CA PHE A 99 5.08 -2.85 15.30
C PHE A 99 5.97 -2.56 14.07
N ASN A 100 7.05 -3.30 13.94
CA ASN A 100 7.99 -3.24 12.81
C ASN A 100 8.36 -4.65 12.39
N GLY A 101 7.77 -5.13 11.31
CA GLY A 101 7.94 -6.52 10.86
C GLY A 101 6.88 -6.93 9.84
N THR A 102 6.98 -8.18 9.41
CA THR A 102 5.93 -8.85 8.63
C THR A 102 4.73 -9.14 9.53
N LEU A 103 3.54 -8.95 8.99
CA LEU A 103 2.31 -9.24 9.73
C LEU A 103 2.06 -10.76 9.84
N PRO A 104 1.26 -11.20 10.84
CA PRO A 104 1.06 -12.62 11.10
C PRO A 104 0.55 -13.39 9.88
N GLY A 105 1.20 -14.50 9.57
CA GLY A 105 0.85 -15.41 8.48
C GLY A 105 1.39 -15.03 7.09
N VAL A 106 1.90 -13.82 6.89
CA VAL A 106 2.33 -13.31 5.57
C VAL A 106 3.36 -14.23 4.91
N ASN A 107 4.45 -14.56 5.61
CA ASN A 107 5.51 -15.41 5.03
C ASN A 107 4.97 -16.80 4.67
N VAL A 108 4.20 -17.42 5.56
CA VAL A 108 3.61 -18.76 5.33
C VAL A 108 2.67 -18.75 4.14
N LEU A 109 1.83 -17.72 4.01
CA LEU A 109 0.92 -17.58 2.88
C LEU A 109 1.69 -17.37 1.57
N LEU A 110 2.65 -16.44 1.52
CA LEU A 110 3.41 -16.16 0.30
C LEU A 110 4.24 -17.37 -0.14
N ASP A 111 4.87 -18.10 0.79
CA ASP A 111 5.58 -19.35 0.50
C ASP A 111 4.65 -20.46 -0.03
N ALA A 112 3.41 -20.49 0.42
CA ALA A 112 2.39 -21.44 -0.08
C ALA A 112 1.86 -21.06 -1.47
N LEU A 113 1.83 -19.76 -1.79
CA LEU A 113 1.31 -19.27 -3.07
C LEU A 113 2.37 -19.23 -4.19
N GLU A 114 3.65 -18.95 -3.85
CA GLU A 114 4.74 -18.78 -4.81
C GLU A 114 4.91 -19.97 -5.78
N PRO A 115 4.87 -21.26 -5.32
CA PRO A 115 5.06 -22.41 -6.21
C PRO A 115 3.85 -22.75 -7.09
N ARG A 116 2.72 -22.08 -6.93
CA ARG A 116 1.50 -22.37 -7.68
C ARG A 116 1.55 -21.75 -9.07
N GLU A 117 1.42 -22.59 -10.10
CA GLU A 117 1.41 -22.16 -11.49
C GLU A 117 0.09 -21.48 -11.92
N ASP A 118 -0.98 -21.68 -11.13
CA ASP A 118 -2.29 -21.08 -11.36
C ASP A 118 -2.54 -19.80 -10.56
N VAL A 119 -1.55 -19.33 -9.79
CA VAL A 119 -1.63 -18.11 -8.97
C VAL A 119 -0.51 -17.14 -9.34
N TYR A 120 -0.90 -15.89 -9.56
CA TYR A 120 0.02 -14.80 -9.88
C TYR A 120 -0.04 -13.75 -8.78
N LEU A 121 1.13 -13.39 -8.24
CA LEU A 121 1.23 -12.40 -7.15
C LEU A 121 1.64 -11.05 -7.70
N GLY A 122 0.91 -10.03 -7.30
CA GLY A 122 1.20 -8.64 -7.63
C GLY A 122 0.94 -7.70 -6.44
N LEU A 123 1.35 -6.45 -6.60
CA LEU A 123 1.12 -5.39 -5.61
C LEU A 123 0.05 -4.42 -6.09
N LEU A 124 -0.77 -3.94 -5.17
CA LEU A 124 -1.72 -2.85 -5.36
C LEU A 124 -1.64 -1.91 -4.16
N THR A 125 -0.82 -0.88 -4.25
CA THR A 125 -0.50 -0.07 -3.08
C THR A 125 -0.50 1.43 -3.38
N GLY A 126 -0.87 2.22 -2.39
CA GLY A 126 -0.73 3.67 -2.44
C GLY A 126 0.71 4.17 -2.30
N ASN A 127 1.64 3.32 -1.95
CA ASN A 127 3.06 3.67 -1.86
C ASN A 127 3.65 4.01 -3.22
N PHE A 128 4.55 4.98 -3.28
CA PHE A 128 5.46 5.12 -4.43
C PHE A 128 6.23 3.83 -4.64
N LYS A 129 6.47 3.45 -5.89
CA LYS A 129 7.12 2.19 -6.25
C LYS A 129 8.44 1.96 -5.51
N ASP A 130 9.32 2.98 -5.50
CA ASP A 130 10.62 2.88 -4.85
C ASP A 130 10.47 2.77 -3.32
N GLY A 131 9.45 3.42 -2.74
CA GLY A 131 9.12 3.29 -1.33
C GLY A 131 8.59 1.89 -0.97
N ALA A 132 7.70 1.35 -1.80
CA ALA A 132 7.21 -0.03 -1.70
C ALA A 132 8.37 -1.03 -1.73
N GLN A 133 9.31 -0.86 -2.68
CA GLN A 133 10.48 -1.70 -2.79
C GLN A 133 11.35 -1.65 -1.52
N VAL A 134 11.69 -0.46 -1.03
CA VAL A 134 12.49 -0.30 0.21
C VAL A 134 11.82 -1.01 1.39
N LYS A 135 10.49 -0.87 1.56
CA LYS A 135 9.74 -1.51 2.63
C LYS A 135 9.78 -3.04 2.53
N LEU A 136 9.50 -3.59 1.34
CA LEU A 136 9.42 -5.04 1.15
C LEU A 136 10.79 -5.73 1.12
N GLU A 137 11.82 -5.08 0.57
CA GLU A 137 13.20 -5.59 0.62
C GLU A 137 13.72 -5.71 2.06
N ARG A 138 13.31 -4.80 2.96
CA ARG A 138 13.69 -4.86 4.39
C ARG A 138 13.28 -6.16 5.05
N PHE A 139 12.21 -6.81 4.57
CA PHE A 139 11.65 -8.04 5.13
C PHE A 139 11.73 -9.24 4.16
N ASP A 140 12.53 -9.13 3.09
CA ASP A 140 12.71 -10.16 2.05
C ASP A 140 11.40 -10.55 1.32
N LEU A 141 10.46 -9.61 1.19
CA LEU A 141 9.17 -9.88 0.55
C LEU A 141 9.10 -9.41 -0.91
N TRP A 142 9.97 -8.49 -1.37
CA TRP A 142 9.91 -7.95 -2.73
C TRP A 142 10.00 -9.04 -3.81
N ARG A 143 10.73 -10.12 -3.55
CA ARG A 143 10.97 -11.23 -4.47
C ARG A 143 9.70 -11.98 -4.92
N TYR A 144 8.62 -11.95 -4.13
CA TYR A 144 7.37 -12.65 -4.48
C TYR A 144 6.56 -11.92 -5.56
N PHE A 145 6.79 -10.63 -5.77
CA PHE A 145 5.92 -9.80 -6.60
C PHE A 145 6.59 -9.42 -7.91
N ARG A 146 6.03 -9.90 -9.04
CA ARG A 146 6.59 -9.65 -10.37
C ARG A 146 6.07 -8.36 -10.99
N CYS A 147 4.89 -7.90 -10.59
CA CYS A 147 4.26 -6.70 -11.11
C CYS A 147 3.43 -6.00 -10.03
N GLY A 148 2.90 -4.83 -10.34
CA GLY A 148 1.98 -4.12 -9.44
C GLY A 148 1.66 -2.73 -9.94
N ALA A 149 0.68 -2.10 -9.29
CA ALA A 149 0.38 -0.68 -9.42
C ALA A 149 0.67 0.04 -8.11
N PHE A 150 1.14 1.26 -8.23
CA PHE A 150 1.74 2.04 -7.15
C PHE A 150 1.18 3.44 -7.11
N GLY A 151 1.42 4.15 -6.01
CA GLY A 151 1.01 5.54 -5.85
C GLY A 151 1.63 6.53 -6.84
N ASP A 152 2.61 6.10 -7.64
CA ASP A 152 3.14 6.87 -8.77
C ASP A 152 2.19 6.93 -9.96
N ASP A 153 1.31 5.95 -10.08
CA ASP A 153 0.55 5.72 -11.32
C ASP A 153 -0.69 6.58 -11.40
N ALA A 154 -1.30 6.86 -10.25
CA ALA A 154 -2.48 7.73 -10.18
C ALA A 154 -2.67 8.30 -8.76
N PRO A 155 -3.22 9.53 -8.62
CA PRO A 155 -3.62 10.04 -7.32
C PRO A 155 -4.84 9.30 -6.74
N ASP A 156 -5.74 8.81 -7.59
CA ASP A 156 -6.90 8.01 -7.19
C ASP A 156 -6.55 6.51 -7.14
N ARG A 157 -6.70 5.90 -5.96
CA ARG A 157 -6.44 4.47 -5.75
C ARG A 157 -7.32 3.57 -6.62
N ASN A 158 -8.54 3.98 -6.95
CA ASN A 158 -9.44 3.21 -7.81
C ASN A 158 -8.88 3.03 -9.23
N ALA A 159 -8.03 3.94 -9.69
CA ALA A 159 -7.37 3.84 -10.99
C ALA A 159 -6.22 2.81 -11.02
N LEU A 160 -5.78 2.30 -9.85
CA LEU A 160 -4.61 1.40 -9.79
C LEU A 160 -4.90 -0.01 -10.28
N VAL A 161 -6.13 -0.55 -10.07
CA VAL A 161 -6.44 -1.93 -10.49
C VAL A 161 -6.32 -2.11 -12.01
N PRO A 162 -6.86 -1.25 -12.86
CA PRO A 162 -6.63 -1.32 -14.32
C PRO A 162 -5.15 -1.27 -14.69
N VAL A 163 -4.35 -0.42 -14.03
CA VAL A 163 -2.90 -0.34 -14.26
C VAL A 163 -2.20 -1.65 -13.85
N ALA A 164 -2.59 -2.26 -12.72
CA ALA A 164 -2.04 -3.55 -12.29
C ALA A 164 -2.32 -4.65 -13.32
N LEU A 165 -3.53 -4.69 -13.89
CA LEU A 165 -3.91 -5.65 -14.93
C LEU A 165 -3.11 -5.45 -16.22
N GLU A 166 -2.94 -4.22 -16.68
CA GLU A 166 -2.12 -3.89 -17.85
C GLU A 166 -0.68 -4.35 -17.65
N ARG A 167 -0.09 -4.07 -16.48
CA ARG A 167 1.28 -4.49 -16.15
C ARG A 167 1.42 -6.01 -16.00
N ALA A 168 0.43 -6.69 -15.44
CA ALA A 168 0.41 -8.14 -15.38
C ALA A 168 0.52 -8.74 -16.78
N ALA A 169 -0.27 -8.25 -17.73
CA ALA A 169 -0.18 -8.66 -19.14
C ALA A 169 1.20 -8.33 -19.77
N ALA A 170 1.75 -7.13 -19.51
CA ALA A 170 3.07 -6.74 -19.96
C ALA A 170 4.21 -7.61 -19.37
N CYS A 171 4.02 -8.16 -18.17
CA CYS A 171 4.92 -9.11 -17.53
C CYS A 171 4.73 -10.56 -18.01
N GLY A 172 3.90 -10.80 -19.03
CA GLY A 172 3.67 -12.12 -19.62
C GLY A 172 2.68 -12.99 -18.81
N MET A 173 1.91 -12.41 -17.91
CA MET A 173 0.84 -13.11 -17.21
C MET A 173 -0.38 -13.28 -18.13
N PRO A 174 -1.24 -14.28 -17.90
CA PRO A 174 -2.48 -14.43 -18.67
C PRO A 174 -3.44 -13.25 -18.45
N SER A 175 -4.44 -13.13 -19.30
CA SER A 175 -5.56 -12.22 -19.05
C SER A 175 -6.44 -12.76 -17.93
N PHE A 176 -6.89 -11.89 -17.04
CA PHE A 176 -7.76 -12.23 -15.92
C PHE A 176 -9.15 -11.60 -16.12
N ALA A 177 -10.21 -12.38 -15.89
CA ALA A 177 -11.53 -11.80 -15.68
C ALA A 177 -11.57 -11.08 -14.31
N ALA A 178 -12.44 -10.08 -14.16
CA ALA A 178 -12.53 -9.35 -12.90
C ALA A 178 -12.75 -10.27 -11.68
N ALA A 179 -13.59 -11.30 -11.82
CA ALA A 179 -13.85 -12.29 -10.78
C ALA A 179 -12.65 -13.22 -10.46
N ASP A 180 -11.60 -13.19 -11.28
CA ASP A 180 -10.35 -13.93 -11.05
C ASP A 180 -9.24 -13.04 -10.45
N VAL A 181 -9.55 -11.77 -10.21
CA VAL A 181 -8.66 -10.81 -9.53
C VAL A 181 -9.10 -10.69 -8.09
N ILE A 182 -8.18 -10.88 -7.17
CA ILE A 182 -8.39 -10.75 -5.73
C ILE A 182 -7.54 -9.58 -5.23
N VAL A 183 -8.15 -8.63 -4.54
CA VAL A 183 -7.44 -7.52 -3.90
C VAL A 183 -7.46 -7.75 -2.40
N VAL A 184 -6.28 -7.84 -1.81
CA VAL A 184 -6.08 -8.10 -0.38
C VAL A 184 -5.60 -6.81 0.27
N GLY A 185 -6.34 -6.32 1.26
CA GLY A 185 -5.98 -5.07 1.95
C GLY A 185 -6.67 -4.92 3.31
N ASP A 186 -6.19 -3.95 4.09
CA ASP A 186 -6.66 -3.71 5.47
C ASP A 186 -7.57 -2.48 5.61
N THR A 187 -7.90 -1.81 4.51
CA THR A 187 -8.67 -0.56 4.54
C THR A 187 -9.94 -0.59 3.68
N PRO A 188 -10.94 0.27 3.96
CA PRO A 188 -12.09 0.49 3.08
C PRO A 188 -11.70 0.88 1.64
N ASN A 189 -10.56 1.54 1.44
CA ASN A 189 -10.10 1.91 0.12
C ASN A 189 -9.66 0.70 -0.72
N ASP A 190 -9.14 -0.37 -0.09
CA ASP A 190 -8.82 -1.63 -0.76
C ASP A 190 -10.09 -2.32 -1.25
N VAL A 191 -11.10 -2.35 -0.40
CA VAL A 191 -12.41 -2.90 -0.74
C VAL A 191 -13.04 -2.11 -1.88
N ALA A 192 -13.06 -0.77 -1.80
CA ALA A 192 -13.65 0.10 -2.81
C ALA A 192 -12.97 -0.04 -4.17
N CYS A 193 -11.63 -0.09 -4.23
CA CYS A 193 -10.92 -0.20 -5.50
C CYS A 193 -11.10 -1.57 -6.15
N ALA A 194 -11.26 -2.66 -5.39
CA ALA A 194 -11.63 -3.96 -5.91
C ALA A 194 -13.05 -3.93 -6.52
N GLN A 195 -14.01 -3.42 -5.77
CA GLN A 195 -15.41 -3.33 -6.20
C GLN A 195 -15.59 -2.47 -7.46
N ALA A 196 -14.83 -1.38 -7.59
CA ALA A 196 -14.90 -0.47 -8.73
C ALA A 196 -14.69 -1.17 -10.09
N VAL A 197 -13.98 -2.30 -10.11
CA VAL A 197 -13.67 -3.08 -11.32
C VAL A 197 -14.32 -4.48 -11.31
N GLY A 198 -15.12 -4.80 -10.28
CA GLY A 198 -15.73 -6.14 -10.12
C GLY A 198 -14.74 -7.24 -9.69
N ALA A 199 -13.58 -6.86 -9.15
CA ALA A 199 -12.64 -7.79 -8.51
C ALA A 199 -13.15 -8.21 -7.12
N VAL A 200 -12.58 -9.28 -6.57
CA VAL A 200 -12.95 -9.83 -5.27
C VAL A 200 -12.17 -9.13 -4.15
N PRO A 201 -12.85 -8.38 -3.26
CA PRO A 201 -12.18 -7.78 -2.11
C PRO A 201 -11.99 -8.81 -1.00
N VAL A 202 -10.77 -8.92 -0.49
CA VAL A 202 -10.43 -9.71 0.70
C VAL A 202 -9.87 -8.76 1.76
N GLY A 203 -10.60 -8.57 2.84
CA GLY A 203 -10.17 -7.75 3.97
C GLY A 203 -9.23 -8.51 4.90
N VAL A 204 -8.23 -7.83 5.45
CA VAL A 204 -7.37 -8.34 6.53
C VAL A 204 -7.36 -7.35 7.68
N ALA A 205 -7.79 -7.75 8.87
CA ALA A 205 -7.98 -6.86 10.01
C ALA A 205 -6.69 -6.62 10.82
N THR A 206 -5.55 -6.50 10.13
CA THR A 206 -4.22 -6.32 10.74
C THR A 206 -3.74 -4.87 10.78
N GLY A 207 -4.48 -3.96 10.12
CA GLY A 207 -4.19 -2.53 10.11
C GLY A 207 -5.06 -1.71 11.06
N GLY A 208 -5.56 -0.58 10.57
CA GLY A 208 -6.36 0.36 11.38
C GLY A 208 -7.86 0.04 11.49
N TYR A 209 -8.36 -0.95 10.73
CA TYR A 209 -9.78 -1.33 10.67
C TYR A 209 -9.97 -2.76 11.17
N ASN A 210 -11.03 -3.00 11.96
CA ASN A 210 -11.40 -4.33 12.39
C ASN A 210 -12.24 -5.06 11.33
N ALA A 211 -12.45 -6.37 11.53
CA ALA A 211 -13.17 -7.21 10.58
C ALA A 211 -14.60 -6.73 10.30
N ASP A 212 -15.31 -6.24 11.33
CA ASP A 212 -16.69 -5.77 11.15
C ASP A 212 -16.75 -4.49 10.31
N GLN A 213 -15.80 -3.59 10.50
CA GLN A 213 -15.68 -2.38 9.69
C GLN A 213 -15.39 -2.71 8.21
N LEU A 214 -14.51 -3.67 7.93
CA LEU A 214 -14.22 -4.11 6.57
C LEU A 214 -15.44 -4.80 5.93
N ARG A 215 -16.18 -5.64 6.67
CA ARG A 215 -17.44 -6.23 6.19
C ARG A 215 -18.50 -5.17 5.89
N GLN A 216 -18.63 -4.15 6.73
CA GLN A 216 -19.56 -3.03 6.49
C GLN A 216 -19.23 -2.23 5.23
N CYS A 217 -17.97 -2.23 4.79
CA CYS A 217 -17.54 -1.62 3.53
C CYS A 217 -17.74 -2.55 2.31
N GLY A 218 -18.21 -3.78 2.51
CA GLY A 218 -18.53 -4.72 1.44
C GLY A 218 -17.45 -5.75 1.13
N ALA A 219 -16.51 -6.00 2.05
CA ALA A 219 -15.64 -7.17 1.99
C ALA A 219 -16.39 -8.39 2.55
N ASP A 220 -16.90 -9.26 1.70
CA ASP A 220 -17.57 -10.49 2.14
C ASP A 220 -16.60 -11.50 2.76
N ILE A 221 -15.33 -11.45 2.34
CA ILE A 221 -14.25 -12.30 2.82
C ILE A 221 -13.32 -11.45 3.67
N VAL A 222 -13.22 -11.77 4.95
CA VAL A 222 -12.37 -11.03 5.90
C VAL A 222 -11.65 -12.00 6.82
N PHE A 223 -10.33 -11.84 6.89
CA PHE A 223 -9.44 -12.54 7.81
C PHE A 223 -9.04 -11.61 8.96
N GLU A 224 -8.90 -12.15 10.16
CA GLU A 224 -8.29 -11.42 11.28
C GLU A 224 -6.78 -11.26 11.05
N THR A 225 -6.12 -12.31 10.57
CA THR A 225 -4.73 -12.35 10.14
C THR A 225 -4.58 -13.30 8.94
N LEU A 226 -3.42 -13.33 8.29
CA LEU A 226 -3.12 -14.26 7.19
C LEU A 226 -2.56 -15.62 7.69
N GLU A 227 -2.69 -15.94 8.98
CA GLU A 227 -2.16 -17.19 9.56
C GLU A 227 -2.89 -18.44 9.06
N ASP A 228 -4.17 -18.35 8.71
CA ASP A 228 -4.90 -19.45 8.08
C ASP A 228 -4.68 -19.45 6.55
N ALA A 229 -3.44 -19.78 6.16
CA ALA A 229 -3.08 -19.87 4.75
C ALA A 229 -3.91 -20.90 3.98
N GLU A 230 -4.36 -22.00 4.63
CA GLU A 230 -5.22 -23.00 4.00
C GLU A 230 -6.60 -22.43 3.68
N ALA A 231 -7.19 -21.65 4.59
CA ALA A 231 -8.46 -20.97 4.31
C ALA A 231 -8.32 -19.99 3.15
N PHE A 232 -7.21 -19.23 3.10
CA PHE A 232 -6.93 -18.33 1.98
C PHE A 232 -6.78 -19.09 0.66
N VAL A 233 -5.99 -20.18 0.64
CA VAL A 233 -5.78 -21.01 -0.56
C VAL A 233 -7.09 -21.60 -1.09
N ARG A 234 -8.07 -21.91 -0.23
CA ARG A 234 -9.40 -22.38 -0.64
C ARG A 234 -10.24 -21.35 -1.41
N LEU A 235 -9.86 -20.07 -1.42
CA LEU A 235 -10.51 -19.02 -2.22
C LEU A 235 -10.07 -19.03 -3.70
N LEU A 236 -8.96 -19.67 -3.99
CA LEU A 236 -8.30 -19.65 -5.30
C LEU A 236 -8.74 -20.84 -6.16
#